data_0ab324b412024a9c1b16f01453e538f8
#
_entry.id   0ab324b412024a9c1b16f01453e538f8
#
_cell.length_a   1.000
_cell.length_b   1.000
_cell.length_c   1.000
_cell.angle_alpha   90.00
_cell.angle_beta   90.00
_cell.angle_gamma   90.00
#
_symmetry.space_group_name_H-M   'P 1'
#
loop_
_entity.id
_entity.type
_entity.pdbx_description
1 polymer ?
#
loop_
_entity_poly.entity_id
_entity_poly.type
_entity_poly.pdbx_seq_one_letter_code
_entity_poly.pdbx_strand_id
1 'polypeptide(L)'
;MKYVDIQSLLFWYEANKRDLPWRNTRDPYCIWLSEIILQQTRVDQGLAYYYKFIEAFPRVQDLAKAHLDEVLAMWQGLGYYSRGRNLHATALQVTEIGGFPSTYEELLKLKGVGPYTAAAIASFAYQEQVAVLDGNVFRVLSRWLGSHLPIDATSTRNEFQALLNQWIPADSPDIFNQSMMELGALVCTPKSPKCEECPLQNSCKANAESNATNYPVKKTKVKVSAMALTYFELHVAGKVAFVKRPDNGIWAGLYDLPSCSTEQEMTIDEIANQLCVWGVQGELEFCYETRHLLSHRKIQARFYKVLCEHMPSNEFQWITLNELKLLGMSTLLKNYLEKRYTSGA
;
A
#
# COMPACT_ATOMS: atom_id res chain seq x y z
N MET A 1 -17.63 -14.88 21.41
CA MET A 1 -18.76 -14.85 20.48
C MET A 1 -19.68 -16.01 20.83
N LYS A 2 -20.98 -15.80 20.87
CA LYS A 2 -21.91 -16.94 21.03
C LYS A 2 -22.05 -17.61 19.66
N TYR A 3 -22.34 -18.90 19.66
CA TYR A 3 -22.55 -19.64 18.41
C TYR A 3 -23.57 -18.99 17.47
N VAL A 4 -24.65 -18.45 18.04
CA VAL A 4 -25.70 -17.73 17.28
C VAL A 4 -25.15 -16.50 16.55
N ASP A 5 -24.23 -15.76 17.15
CA ASP A 5 -23.61 -14.58 16.52
C ASP A 5 -22.78 -14.99 15.29
N ILE A 6 -22.05 -16.11 15.39
CA ILE A 6 -21.25 -16.64 14.29
C ILE A 6 -22.16 -17.04 13.12
N GLN A 7 -23.23 -17.82 13.40
CA GLN A 7 -24.16 -18.24 12.36
C GLN A 7 -24.85 -17.06 11.68
N SER A 8 -25.27 -16.05 12.44
CA SER A 8 -25.87 -14.81 11.90
C SER A 8 -24.88 -14.05 11.00
N LEU A 9 -23.61 -13.99 11.39
CA LEU A 9 -22.54 -13.35 10.61
C LEU A 9 -22.28 -14.09 9.29
N LEU A 10 -22.15 -15.43 9.32
CA LEU A 10 -21.92 -16.25 8.13
C LEU A 10 -23.10 -16.18 7.17
N PHE A 11 -24.33 -16.25 7.66
CA PHE A 11 -25.54 -16.13 6.84
C PHE A 11 -25.62 -14.75 6.18
N TRP A 12 -25.36 -13.69 6.94
CA TRP A 12 -25.31 -12.32 6.41
C TRP A 12 -24.26 -12.21 5.29
N TYR A 13 -23.08 -12.79 5.49
CA TYR A 13 -21.99 -12.72 4.52
C TYR A 13 -22.39 -13.39 3.20
N GLU A 14 -22.97 -14.56 3.23
CA GLU A 14 -23.41 -15.25 2.01
C GLU A 14 -24.41 -14.43 1.19
N ALA A 15 -25.29 -13.68 1.84
CA ALA A 15 -26.28 -12.83 1.20
C ALA A 15 -25.75 -11.47 0.71
N ASN A 16 -24.62 -10.98 1.27
CA ASN A 16 -24.16 -9.59 1.07
C ASN A 16 -22.72 -9.45 0.55
N LYS A 17 -22.00 -10.57 0.43
CA LYS A 17 -20.59 -10.54 -0.01
C LYS A 17 -20.45 -9.95 -1.41
N ARG A 18 -19.46 -9.08 -1.60
CA ARG A 18 -19.09 -8.59 -2.92
C ARG A 18 -18.49 -9.73 -3.74
N ASP A 19 -18.82 -9.80 -5.02
CA ASP A 19 -18.16 -10.69 -5.96
C ASP A 19 -16.78 -10.12 -6.34
N LEU A 20 -15.74 -10.76 -5.79
CA LEU A 20 -14.34 -10.34 -5.98
C LEU A 20 -13.54 -11.55 -6.52
N PRO A 21 -12.72 -11.39 -7.58
CA PRO A 21 -12.10 -12.51 -8.29
C PRO A 21 -11.21 -13.38 -7.37
N TRP A 22 -10.54 -12.80 -6.39
CA TRP A 22 -9.71 -13.53 -5.41
C TRP A 22 -10.51 -14.30 -4.36
N ARG A 23 -11.83 -14.13 -4.31
CA ARG A 23 -12.74 -14.93 -3.46
C ARG A 23 -13.26 -16.19 -4.13
N ASN A 24 -13.13 -16.25 -5.46
CA ASN A 24 -13.62 -17.35 -6.29
C ASN A 24 -12.52 -18.35 -6.64
N THR A 25 -11.39 -18.30 -5.93
CA THR A 25 -10.23 -19.18 -6.14
C THR A 25 -9.61 -19.57 -4.81
N ARG A 26 -8.91 -20.71 -4.81
CA ARG A 26 -8.01 -21.13 -3.72
C ARG A 26 -6.55 -21.09 -4.12
N ASP A 27 -6.22 -20.49 -5.26
CA ASP A 27 -4.84 -20.28 -5.67
C ASP A 27 -4.16 -19.29 -4.71
N PRO A 28 -3.13 -19.72 -3.94
CA PRO A 28 -2.43 -18.88 -3.01
C PRO A 28 -1.74 -17.68 -3.66
N TYR A 29 -1.34 -17.79 -4.94
CA TYR A 29 -0.79 -16.67 -5.69
C TYR A 29 -1.82 -15.56 -5.90
N CYS A 30 -3.00 -15.91 -6.37
CA CYS A 30 -4.10 -14.97 -6.60
C CYS A 30 -4.54 -14.28 -5.31
N ILE A 31 -4.66 -15.04 -4.23
CA ILE A 31 -5.04 -14.56 -2.91
C ILE A 31 -3.95 -13.62 -2.37
N TRP A 32 -2.69 -14.06 -2.34
CA TRP A 32 -1.56 -13.24 -1.87
C TRP A 32 -1.44 -11.93 -2.66
N LEU A 33 -1.52 -11.98 -3.99
CA LEU A 33 -1.44 -10.79 -4.84
C LEU A 33 -2.52 -9.77 -4.48
N SER A 34 -3.76 -10.22 -4.30
CA SER A 34 -4.87 -9.35 -3.89
C SER A 34 -4.62 -8.73 -2.52
N GLU A 35 -4.14 -9.52 -1.54
CA GLU A 35 -3.88 -9.05 -0.19
C GLU A 35 -2.78 -7.97 -0.15
N ILE A 36 -1.72 -8.12 -0.97
CA ILE A 36 -0.66 -7.12 -1.05
C ILE A 36 -1.15 -5.85 -1.76
N ILE A 37 -1.90 -5.96 -2.85
CA ILE A 37 -2.45 -4.81 -3.59
C ILE A 37 -3.41 -4.02 -2.70
N LEU A 38 -4.27 -4.70 -1.94
CA LEU A 38 -5.32 -4.07 -1.14
C LEU A 38 -4.83 -3.48 0.19
N GLN A 39 -3.58 -3.70 0.59
CA GLN A 39 -3.02 -2.99 1.75
C GLN A 39 -3.10 -1.47 1.53
N GLN A 40 -3.94 -0.78 2.32
CA GLN A 40 -4.17 0.67 2.22
C GLN A 40 -4.64 1.17 0.84
N THR A 41 -5.19 0.27 0.02
CA THR A 41 -5.77 0.58 -1.29
C THR A 41 -7.26 0.20 -1.28
N ARG A 42 -8.12 1.06 -1.82
CA ARG A 42 -9.56 0.76 -1.95
C ARG A 42 -9.76 -0.37 -2.95
N VAL A 43 -10.79 -1.19 -2.74
CA VAL A 43 -11.11 -2.33 -3.61
C VAL A 43 -11.30 -1.89 -5.07
N ASP A 44 -12.05 -0.82 -5.33
CA ASP A 44 -12.31 -0.32 -6.69
C ASP A 44 -11.01 0.00 -7.44
N GLN A 45 -10.07 0.65 -6.77
CA GLN A 45 -8.75 0.93 -7.34
C GLN A 45 -7.92 -0.36 -7.45
N GLY A 46 -7.90 -1.18 -6.42
CA GLY A 46 -7.10 -2.41 -6.36
C GLY A 46 -7.50 -3.44 -7.40
N LEU A 47 -8.79 -3.53 -7.72
CA LEU A 47 -9.33 -4.49 -8.70
C LEU A 47 -8.70 -4.33 -10.09
N ALA A 48 -8.56 -3.08 -10.58
CA ALA A 48 -7.93 -2.82 -11.87
C ALA A 48 -6.45 -3.24 -11.88
N TYR A 49 -5.73 -3.02 -10.78
CA TYR A 49 -4.34 -3.46 -10.65
C TYR A 49 -4.22 -4.98 -10.54
N TYR A 50 -5.13 -5.62 -9.81
CA TYR A 50 -5.16 -7.08 -9.72
C TYR A 50 -5.26 -7.72 -11.10
N TYR A 51 -6.23 -7.30 -11.92
CA TYR A 51 -6.36 -7.83 -13.29
C TYR A 51 -5.12 -7.55 -14.14
N LYS A 52 -4.58 -6.33 -14.08
CA LYS A 52 -3.36 -5.98 -14.80
C LYS A 52 -2.18 -6.88 -14.43
N PHE A 53 -2.00 -7.20 -13.14
CA PHE A 53 -0.93 -8.07 -12.67
C PHE A 53 -1.15 -9.53 -13.06
N ILE A 54 -2.37 -10.05 -12.95
CA ILE A 54 -2.70 -11.43 -13.36
C ILE A 54 -2.55 -11.62 -14.89
N GLU A 55 -2.90 -10.61 -15.68
CA GLU A 55 -2.71 -10.63 -17.14
C GLU A 55 -1.22 -10.65 -17.51
N ALA A 56 -0.42 -9.80 -16.91
CA ALA A 56 1.02 -9.72 -17.20
C ALA A 56 1.82 -10.88 -16.58
N PHE A 57 1.42 -11.34 -15.42
CA PHE A 57 2.09 -12.38 -14.64
C PHE A 57 1.08 -13.42 -14.15
N PRO A 58 0.64 -14.35 -15.02
CA PRO A 58 -0.39 -15.33 -14.67
C PRO A 58 -0.01 -16.28 -13.52
N ARG A 59 1.29 -16.47 -13.26
CA ARG A 59 1.83 -17.34 -12.21
C ARG A 59 2.92 -16.60 -11.43
N VAL A 60 3.17 -17.04 -10.21
CA VAL A 60 4.22 -16.46 -9.35
C VAL A 60 5.61 -16.52 -10.00
N GLN A 61 5.90 -17.57 -10.80
CA GLN A 61 7.15 -17.73 -11.54
C GLN A 61 7.31 -16.69 -12.64
N ASP A 62 6.23 -16.25 -13.26
CA ASP A 62 6.25 -15.21 -14.29
C ASP A 62 6.57 -13.84 -13.66
N LEU A 63 5.97 -13.55 -12.49
CA LEU A 63 6.32 -12.37 -11.68
C LEU A 63 7.78 -12.41 -11.17
N ALA A 64 8.28 -13.59 -10.77
CA ALA A 64 9.65 -13.76 -10.31
C ALA A 64 10.69 -13.53 -11.42
N LYS A 65 10.36 -13.84 -12.67
CA LYS A 65 11.25 -13.63 -13.83
C LYS A 65 11.27 -12.18 -14.33
N ALA A 66 10.26 -11.40 -14.00
CA ALA A 66 10.17 -10.00 -14.41
C ALA A 66 11.31 -9.17 -13.81
N HIS A 67 11.73 -8.11 -14.51
CA HIS A 67 12.65 -7.16 -13.92
C HIS A 67 11.93 -6.32 -12.85
N LEU A 68 12.61 -6.03 -11.74
CA LEU A 68 12.01 -5.25 -10.64
C LEU A 68 11.44 -3.90 -11.12
N ASP A 69 12.14 -3.23 -12.03
CA ASP A 69 11.70 -1.93 -12.56
C ASP A 69 10.38 -2.04 -13.34
N GLU A 70 10.14 -3.17 -14.05
CA GLU A 70 8.86 -3.46 -14.71
C GLU A 70 7.73 -3.62 -13.68
N VAL A 71 7.96 -4.39 -12.62
CA VAL A 71 7.00 -4.57 -11.52
C VAL A 71 6.68 -3.23 -10.86
N LEU A 72 7.68 -2.37 -10.62
CA LEU A 72 7.49 -1.06 -10.00
C LEU A 72 6.80 -0.06 -10.95
N ALA A 73 7.04 -0.14 -12.26
CA ALA A 73 6.30 0.65 -13.25
C ALA A 73 4.81 0.25 -13.29
N MET A 74 4.51 -1.05 -13.21
CA MET A 74 3.13 -1.54 -13.09
C MET A 74 2.47 -1.17 -11.76
N TRP A 75 3.26 -1.06 -10.68
CA TRP A 75 2.80 -0.67 -9.34
C TRP A 75 2.49 0.82 -9.21
N GLN A 76 2.88 1.61 -10.20
CA GLN A 76 2.74 3.07 -10.17
C GLN A 76 1.29 3.52 -9.95
N GLY A 77 1.08 4.38 -8.94
CA GLY A 77 -0.24 4.85 -8.52
C GLY A 77 -0.82 4.17 -7.28
N LEU A 78 -0.33 2.97 -6.89
CA LEU A 78 -0.75 2.30 -5.65
C LEU A 78 -0.12 2.90 -4.38
N GLY A 79 1.01 3.59 -4.51
CA GLY A 79 1.79 4.08 -3.36
C GLY A 79 2.46 2.97 -2.55
N TYR A 80 3.17 3.36 -1.46
CA TYR A 80 3.87 2.39 -0.60
C TYR A 80 4.68 1.37 -1.40
N TYR A 81 5.59 1.83 -2.22
CA TYR A 81 6.36 1.04 -3.19
C TYR A 81 7.21 -0.09 -2.56
N SER A 82 7.46 -0.02 -1.24
CA SER A 82 8.01 -1.16 -0.51
C SER A 82 7.18 -2.43 -0.65
N ARG A 83 5.85 -2.31 -0.84
CA ARG A 83 4.98 -3.46 -1.12
C ARG A 83 5.31 -4.10 -2.48
N GLY A 84 5.48 -3.28 -3.53
CA GLY A 84 5.86 -3.76 -4.87
C GLY A 84 7.24 -4.44 -4.87
N ARG A 85 8.23 -3.87 -4.16
CA ARG A 85 9.54 -4.52 -3.98
C ARG A 85 9.43 -5.83 -3.22
N ASN A 86 8.69 -5.84 -2.13
CA ASN A 86 8.48 -7.07 -1.35
C ASN A 86 7.69 -8.10 -2.16
N LEU A 87 6.69 -7.68 -2.95
CA LEU A 87 5.95 -8.55 -3.87
C LEU A 87 6.91 -9.29 -4.81
N HIS A 88 7.81 -8.58 -5.48
CA HIS A 88 8.80 -9.20 -6.37
C HIS A 88 9.76 -10.13 -5.60
N ALA A 89 10.30 -9.66 -4.46
CA ALA A 89 11.21 -10.47 -3.64
C ALA A 89 10.55 -11.73 -3.07
N THR A 90 9.27 -11.66 -2.71
CA THR A 90 8.49 -12.84 -2.27
C THR A 90 8.25 -13.80 -3.43
N ALA A 91 7.96 -13.29 -4.65
CA ALA A 91 7.80 -14.15 -5.83
C ALA A 91 9.06 -14.94 -6.14
N LEU A 92 10.25 -14.31 -6.02
CA LEU A 92 11.54 -15.00 -6.14
C LEU A 92 11.68 -16.11 -5.09
N GLN A 93 11.43 -15.79 -3.83
CA GLN A 93 11.54 -16.74 -2.71
C GLN A 93 10.55 -17.91 -2.87
N VAL A 94 9.29 -17.66 -3.23
CA VAL A 94 8.27 -18.68 -3.46
C VAL A 94 8.65 -19.59 -4.64
N THR A 95 9.24 -19.01 -5.68
CA THR A 95 9.72 -19.79 -6.85
C THR A 95 10.90 -20.69 -6.47
N GLU A 96 11.83 -20.20 -5.66
CA GLU A 96 13.00 -20.93 -5.19
C GLU A 96 12.63 -22.15 -4.33
N ILE A 97 11.63 -21.99 -3.42
CA ILE A 97 11.15 -23.08 -2.57
C ILE A 97 10.13 -24.02 -3.26
N GLY A 98 9.79 -23.74 -4.53
CA GLY A 98 8.92 -24.59 -5.35
C GLY A 98 7.43 -24.34 -5.23
N GLY A 99 6.98 -23.31 -4.49
CA GLY A 99 5.56 -22.95 -4.32
C GLY A 99 5.28 -22.22 -3.01
N PHE A 100 4.03 -21.78 -2.84
CA PHE A 100 3.62 -21.16 -1.56
C PHE A 100 3.58 -22.21 -0.44
N PRO A 101 4.16 -21.91 0.74
CA PRO A 101 3.95 -22.71 1.93
C PRO A 101 2.47 -22.78 2.30
N SER A 102 2.05 -23.88 2.89
CA SER A 102 0.65 -24.14 3.24
C SER A 102 0.27 -23.78 4.66
N THR A 103 1.24 -23.49 5.53
CA THR A 103 1.00 -23.19 6.95
C THR A 103 1.28 -21.72 7.27
N TYR A 104 0.53 -21.18 8.23
CA TYR A 104 0.72 -19.82 8.76
C TYR A 104 2.18 -19.55 9.18
N GLU A 105 2.77 -20.49 9.91
CA GLU A 105 4.13 -20.37 10.44
C GLU A 105 5.20 -20.30 9.33
N GLU A 106 5.02 -21.02 8.24
CA GLU A 106 5.93 -20.98 7.10
C GLU A 106 5.70 -19.75 6.24
N LEU A 107 4.45 -19.33 6.05
CA LEU A 107 4.09 -18.11 5.32
C LEU A 107 4.70 -16.86 5.98
N LEU A 108 4.81 -16.82 7.31
CA LEU A 108 5.47 -15.74 8.05
C LEU A 108 6.95 -15.56 7.72
N LYS A 109 7.63 -16.60 7.19
CA LYS A 109 9.04 -16.55 6.81
C LYS A 109 9.26 -15.86 5.46
N LEU A 110 8.19 -15.66 4.69
CA LEU A 110 8.27 -14.98 3.39
C LEU A 110 8.46 -13.47 3.56
N LYS A 111 9.31 -12.89 2.73
CA LYS A 111 9.63 -11.46 2.79
C LYS A 111 8.38 -10.59 2.55
N GLY A 112 8.09 -9.66 3.45
CA GLY A 112 6.93 -8.76 3.33
C GLY A 112 5.58 -9.40 3.64
N VAL A 113 5.55 -10.67 4.05
CA VAL A 113 4.36 -11.35 4.56
C VAL A 113 4.32 -11.20 6.06
N GLY A 114 3.41 -10.36 6.54
CA GLY A 114 3.16 -10.18 7.98
C GLY A 114 2.06 -11.09 8.51
N PRO A 115 1.78 -11.04 9.82
CA PRO A 115 0.77 -11.90 10.48
C PRO A 115 -0.61 -11.86 9.80
N TYR A 116 -1.05 -10.68 9.39
CA TYR A 116 -2.31 -10.52 8.65
C TYR A 116 -2.31 -11.29 7.32
N THR A 117 -1.31 -11.03 6.47
CA THR A 117 -1.23 -11.64 5.14
C THR A 117 -1.01 -13.14 5.22
N ALA A 118 -0.18 -13.60 6.17
CA ALA A 118 0.01 -15.03 6.42
C ALA A 118 -1.29 -15.73 6.81
N ALA A 119 -2.07 -15.16 7.74
CA ALA A 119 -3.35 -15.69 8.16
C ALA A 119 -4.39 -15.70 7.03
N ALA A 120 -4.41 -14.64 6.20
CA ALA A 120 -5.29 -14.58 5.04
C ALA A 120 -4.98 -15.69 4.02
N ILE A 121 -3.71 -15.87 3.65
CA ILE A 121 -3.31 -16.94 2.71
C ILE A 121 -3.59 -18.31 3.32
N ALA A 122 -3.18 -18.56 4.57
CA ALA A 122 -3.36 -19.84 5.23
C ALA A 122 -4.83 -20.23 5.34
N SER A 123 -5.72 -19.29 5.72
CA SER A 123 -7.14 -19.60 5.86
C SER A 123 -7.86 -19.65 4.50
N PHE A 124 -7.56 -18.74 3.56
CA PHE A 124 -8.33 -18.66 2.29
C PHE A 124 -7.89 -19.73 1.27
N ALA A 125 -6.59 -20.01 1.17
CA ALA A 125 -6.08 -21.01 0.23
C ALA A 125 -6.08 -22.43 0.82
N TYR A 126 -5.73 -22.57 2.09
CA TYR A 126 -5.42 -23.87 2.69
C TYR A 126 -6.37 -24.30 3.81
N GLN A 127 -7.38 -23.48 4.13
CA GLN A 127 -8.36 -23.77 5.19
C GLN A 127 -7.75 -23.95 6.58
N GLU A 128 -6.59 -23.36 6.83
CA GLU A 128 -6.00 -23.37 8.16
C GLU A 128 -6.86 -22.56 9.13
N GLN A 129 -7.12 -23.11 10.32
CA GLN A 129 -7.93 -22.47 11.37
C GLN A 129 -7.11 -21.36 12.06
N VAL A 130 -6.83 -20.29 11.35
CA VAL A 130 -6.13 -19.10 11.84
C VAL A 130 -6.93 -17.84 11.52
N ALA A 131 -7.11 -16.99 12.52
CA ALA A 131 -7.94 -15.80 12.38
C ALA A 131 -7.18 -14.61 11.79
N VAL A 132 -7.85 -13.90 10.89
CA VAL A 132 -7.38 -12.64 10.30
C VAL A 132 -7.75 -11.46 11.19
N LEU A 133 -6.80 -10.58 11.48
CA LEU A 133 -7.01 -9.38 12.29
C LEU A 133 -6.48 -8.14 11.55
N ASP A 134 -7.33 -7.56 10.69
CA ASP A 134 -7.08 -6.30 9.97
C ASP A 134 -7.71 -5.08 10.69
N GLY A 135 -7.58 -3.90 10.11
CA GLY A 135 -8.17 -2.69 10.66
C GLY A 135 -9.71 -2.70 10.71
N ASN A 136 -10.38 -3.47 9.82
CA ASN A 136 -11.82 -3.63 9.82
C ASN A 136 -12.25 -4.52 10.97
N VAL A 137 -11.60 -5.68 11.11
CA VAL A 137 -11.85 -6.64 12.19
C VAL A 137 -11.56 -6.02 13.56
N PHE A 138 -10.46 -5.25 13.71
CA PHE A 138 -10.20 -4.49 14.94
C PHE A 138 -11.34 -3.57 15.31
N ARG A 139 -11.89 -2.85 14.34
CA ARG A 139 -13.02 -1.93 14.58
C ARG A 139 -14.29 -2.67 14.95
N VAL A 140 -14.60 -3.76 14.25
CA VAL A 140 -15.77 -4.60 14.56
C VAL A 140 -15.66 -5.12 15.97
N LEU A 141 -14.54 -5.73 16.35
CA LEU A 141 -14.32 -6.28 17.70
C LEU A 141 -14.38 -5.21 18.78
N SER A 142 -13.69 -4.08 18.58
CA SER A 142 -13.70 -2.99 19.56
C SER A 142 -15.13 -2.52 19.86
N ARG A 143 -15.96 -2.37 18.83
CA ARG A 143 -17.37 -1.97 18.96
C ARG A 143 -18.24 -3.06 19.57
N TRP A 144 -18.10 -4.27 19.05
CA TRP A 144 -18.92 -5.38 19.49
C TRP A 144 -18.68 -5.74 20.95
N LEU A 145 -17.40 -5.71 21.39
CA LEU A 145 -17.01 -5.97 22.78
C LEU A 145 -17.13 -4.73 23.69
N GLY A 146 -17.35 -3.52 23.15
CA GLY A 146 -17.25 -2.27 23.90
C GLY A 146 -15.87 -2.05 24.50
N SER A 147 -14.80 -2.44 23.75
CA SER A 147 -13.44 -2.42 24.27
C SER A 147 -12.80 -1.05 24.18
N HIS A 148 -12.37 -0.51 25.31
CA HIS A 148 -11.58 0.73 25.39
C HIS A 148 -10.06 0.50 25.26
N LEU A 149 -9.63 -0.73 25.01
CA LEU A 149 -8.22 -1.03 24.79
C LEU A 149 -7.71 -0.37 23.51
N PRO A 150 -6.55 0.31 23.55
CA PRO A 150 -5.97 0.95 22.38
C PRO A 150 -5.59 -0.08 21.32
N ILE A 151 -6.09 0.07 20.08
CA ILE A 151 -5.83 -0.89 19.00
C ILE A 151 -4.38 -0.86 18.46
N ASP A 152 -3.64 0.17 18.80
CA ASP A 152 -2.21 0.32 18.48
C ASP A 152 -1.28 -0.30 19.54
N ALA A 153 -1.83 -0.90 20.61
CA ALA A 153 -1.08 -1.65 21.60
C ALA A 153 -0.94 -3.13 21.21
N THR A 154 0.28 -3.68 21.34
CA THR A 154 0.56 -5.09 21.04
C THR A 154 -0.27 -6.03 21.92
N SER A 155 -0.49 -5.67 23.20
CA SER A 155 -1.33 -6.45 24.12
C SER A 155 -2.77 -6.58 23.62
N THR A 156 -3.37 -5.50 23.10
CA THR A 156 -4.72 -5.52 22.53
C THR A 156 -4.79 -6.40 21.29
N ARG A 157 -3.75 -6.33 20.44
CA ARG A 157 -3.64 -7.20 19.27
C ARG A 157 -3.63 -8.68 19.69
N ASN A 158 -2.80 -9.05 20.66
CA ASN A 158 -2.68 -10.42 21.14
C ASN A 158 -4.00 -10.91 21.74
N GLU A 159 -4.68 -10.08 22.53
CA GLU A 159 -5.97 -10.41 23.14
C GLU A 159 -7.05 -10.64 22.06
N PHE A 160 -7.17 -9.74 21.10
CA PHE A 160 -8.17 -9.88 20.03
C PHE A 160 -7.87 -11.07 19.11
N GLN A 161 -6.60 -11.33 18.82
CA GLN A 161 -6.19 -12.50 18.06
C GLN A 161 -6.55 -13.81 18.78
N ALA A 162 -6.30 -13.88 20.10
CA ALA A 162 -6.65 -15.05 20.91
C ALA A 162 -8.17 -15.28 20.92
N LEU A 163 -8.97 -14.22 21.07
CA LEU A 163 -10.43 -14.32 21.01
C LEU A 163 -10.92 -14.80 19.64
N LEU A 164 -10.40 -14.26 18.55
CA LEU A 164 -10.77 -14.69 17.20
C LEU A 164 -10.41 -16.15 16.94
N ASN A 165 -9.22 -16.58 17.37
CA ASN A 165 -8.77 -17.98 17.22
C ASN A 165 -9.64 -18.97 18.02
N GLN A 166 -10.29 -18.53 19.09
CA GLN A 166 -11.28 -19.35 19.82
C GLN A 166 -12.63 -19.44 19.11
N TRP A 167 -12.97 -18.46 18.30
CA TRP A 167 -14.30 -18.34 17.68
C TRP A 167 -14.34 -18.84 16.23
N ILE A 168 -13.21 -18.86 15.56
CA ILE A 168 -13.12 -19.27 14.15
C ILE A 168 -13.53 -20.74 13.99
N PRO A 169 -14.52 -21.06 13.14
CA PRO A 169 -14.95 -22.43 12.91
C PRO A 169 -13.85 -23.22 12.17
N ALA A 170 -13.67 -24.48 12.51
CA ALA A 170 -12.68 -25.35 11.87
C ALA A 170 -13.07 -25.73 10.44
N ASP A 171 -14.37 -25.79 10.15
CA ASP A 171 -14.95 -26.21 8.87
C ASP A 171 -15.10 -25.06 7.84
N SER A 172 -15.00 -23.81 8.29
CA SER A 172 -15.20 -22.62 7.45
C SER A 172 -14.35 -21.42 7.88
N PRO A 173 -13.03 -21.57 8.10
CA PRO A 173 -12.18 -20.50 8.60
C PRO A 173 -12.07 -19.33 7.62
N ASP A 174 -12.02 -19.60 6.33
CA ASP A 174 -12.01 -18.62 5.25
C ASP A 174 -13.28 -17.77 5.22
N ILE A 175 -14.45 -18.41 5.33
CA ILE A 175 -15.74 -17.72 5.33
C ILE A 175 -15.89 -16.84 6.57
N PHE A 176 -15.49 -17.32 7.75
CA PHE A 176 -15.51 -16.53 8.98
C PHE A 176 -14.63 -15.29 8.87
N ASN A 177 -13.38 -15.45 8.44
CA ASN A 177 -12.44 -14.34 8.28
C ASN A 177 -12.96 -13.29 7.27
N GLN A 178 -13.42 -13.75 6.11
CA GLN A 178 -13.99 -12.86 5.09
C GLN A 178 -15.27 -12.18 5.58
N SER A 179 -16.11 -12.85 6.35
CA SER A 179 -17.34 -12.26 6.94
C SER A 179 -17.02 -11.12 7.88
N MET A 180 -16.05 -11.28 8.77
CA MET A 180 -15.62 -10.24 9.70
C MET A 180 -15.04 -9.03 8.97
N MET A 181 -14.22 -9.26 7.95
CA MET A 181 -13.65 -8.20 7.12
C MET A 181 -14.73 -7.44 6.34
N GLU A 182 -15.66 -8.18 5.70
CA GLU A 182 -16.74 -7.62 4.89
C GLU A 182 -17.73 -6.82 5.74
N LEU A 183 -18.09 -7.33 6.92
CA LEU A 183 -18.93 -6.60 7.88
C LEU A 183 -18.30 -5.24 8.25
N GLY A 184 -17.00 -5.24 8.49
CA GLY A 184 -16.26 -4.01 8.75
C GLY A 184 -16.24 -3.05 7.54
N ALA A 185 -16.14 -3.58 6.33
CA ALA A 185 -16.07 -2.78 5.11
C ALA A 185 -17.43 -2.17 4.73
N LEU A 186 -18.54 -2.91 4.86
CA LEU A 186 -19.85 -2.53 4.31
C LEU A 186 -20.82 -1.95 5.35
N VAL A 187 -20.82 -2.49 6.56
CA VAL A 187 -21.81 -2.17 7.61
C VAL A 187 -21.17 -1.42 8.78
N CYS A 188 -20.18 -2.01 9.43
CA CYS A 188 -19.53 -1.42 10.59
C CYS A 188 -18.45 -0.40 10.17
N THR A 189 -18.85 0.60 9.35
CA THR A 189 -17.94 1.59 8.76
C THR A 189 -17.37 2.57 9.81
N PRO A 190 -16.23 3.25 9.54
CA PRO A 190 -15.58 4.10 10.55
C PRO A 190 -16.46 5.25 11.06
N LYS A 191 -17.09 6.00 10.15
CA LYS A 191 -17.80 7.25 10.48
C LYS A 191 -19.31 7.08 10.64
N SER A 192 -19.91 6.24 9.83
CA SER A 192 -21.38 6.08 9.76
C SER A 192 -21.72 4.58 9.72
N PRO A 193 -21.59 3.86 10.84
CA PRO A 193 -21.94 2.44 10.88
C PRO A 193 -23.45 2.27 10.72
N LYS A 194 -23.85 1.28 9.94
CA LYS A 194 -25.26 0.92 9.68
C LYS A 194 -25.69 -0.16 10.69
N CYS A 195 -25.86 0.23 11.94
CA CYS A 195 -26.10 -0.71 13.03
C CYS A 195 -27.42 -1.51 12.86
N GLU A 196 -28.43 -0.94 12.22
CA GLU A 196 -29.71 -1.59 11.95
C GLU A 196 -29.61 -2.73 10.94
N GLU A 197 -28.60 -2.68 10.02
CA GLU A 197 -28.32 -3.73 9.05
C GLU A 197 -27.32 -4.79 9.58
N CYS A 198 -26.83 -4.63 10.83
CA CYS A 198 -25.73 -5.42 11.37
C CYS A 198 -26.22 -6.78 11.93
N PRO A 199 -25.69 -7.93 11.47
CA PRO A 199 -26.06 -9.25 12.00
C PRO A 199 -25.69 -9.43 13.48
N LEU A 200 -24.75 -8.60 14.01
CA LEU A 200 -24.31 -8.63 15.40
C LEU A 200 -25.02 -7.58 16.28
N GLN A 201 -26.04 -6.89 15.76
CA GLN A 201 -26.72 -5.76 16.41
C GLN A 201 -27.12 -6.07 17.85
N ASN A 202 -27.78 -7.21 18.06
CA ASN A 202 -28.38 -7.58 19.34
C ASN A 202 -27.36 -7.90 20.43
N SER A 203 -26.13 -8.28 20.06
CA SER A 203 -25.04 -8.61 20.98
C SER A 203 -23.95 -7.53 21.04
N CYS A 204 -24.09 -6.44 20.26
CA CYS A 204 -23.10 -5.39 20.17
C CYS A 204 -23.23 -4.38 21.31
N LYS A 205 -22.20 -4.29 22.17
CA LYS A 205 -22.16 -3.34 23.29
C LYS A 205 -22.20 -1.89 22.84
N ALA A 206 -21.40 -1.52 21.84
CA ALA A 206 -21.36 -0.15 21.32
C ALA A 206 -22.70 0.28 20.68
N ASN A 207 -23.48 -0.67 20.13
CA ASN A 207 -24.83 -0.38 19.64
C ASN A 207 -25.80 -0.18 20.82
N ALA A 208 -25.78 -1.06 21.82
CA ALA A 208 -26.61 -0.93 23.01
C ALA A 208 -26.39 0.39 23.76
N GLU A 209 -25.16 0.89 23.74
CA GLU A 209 -24.77 2.17 24.36
C GLU A 209 -24.89 3.38 23.41
N SER A 210 -25.29 3.18 22.15
CA SER A 210 -25.38 4.23 21.10
C SER A 210 -24.09 5.03 20.90
N ASN A 211 -22.92 4.40 21.08
CA ASN A 211 -21.62 5.06 21.07
C ASN A 211 -20.60 4.45 20.09
N ALA A 212 -21.07 3.78 19.04
CA ALA A 212 -20.21 3.05 18.10
C ALA A 212 -19.06 3.88 17.52
N THR A 213 -19.24 5.20 17.34
CA THR A 213 -18.19 6.08 16.79
C THR A 213 -17.05 6.37 17.74
N ASN A 214 -17.21 6.07 19.04
CA ASN A 214 -16.13 6.21 20.04
C ASN A 214 -15.10 5.09 19.95
N TYR A 215 -15.40 4.04 19.20
CA TYR A 215 -14.52 2.90 18.98
C TYR A 215 -14.05 2.79 17.53
N PRO A 216 -12.83 2.31 17.28
CA PRO A 216 -11.81 1.89 18.25
C PRO A 216 -11.05 3.07 18.88
N VAL A 217 -10.53 2.88 20.10
CA VAL A 217 -9.64 3.84 20.77
C VAL A 217 -8.22 3.71 20.18
N LYS A 218 -7.53 4.83 20.00
CA LYS A 218 -6.12 4.91 19.61
C LYS A 218 -5.33 5.71 20.64
N LYS A 219 -4.18 5.21 21.04
CA LYS A 219 -3.30 5.87 21.99
C LYS A 219 -2.38 6.90 21.32
N THR A 220 -1.93 6.60 20.12
CA THR A 220 -0.85 7.35 19.45
C THR A 220 -1.40 8.19 18.29
N LYS A 221 -1.01 9.47 18.25
CA LYS A 221 -1.18 10.32 17.06
C LYS A 221 0.08 10.27 16.24
N VAL A 222 -0.03 10.01 14.94
CA VAL A 222 1.11 10.05 14.01
C VAL A 222 1.66 11.48 13.97
N LYS A 223 2.94 11.66 14.32
CA LYS A 223 3.61 12.94 14.19
C LYS A 223 3.97 13.16 12.72
N VAL A 224 3.43 14.22 12.13
CA VAL A 224 3.69 14.59 10.74
C VAL A 224 4.79 15.64 10.71
N SER A 225 5.92 15.37 9.99
CA SER A 225 7.01 16.32 9.78
C SER A 225 6.84 17.06 8.45
N ALA A 226 7.34 18.30 8.39
CA ALA A 226 7.48 19.06 7.15
C ALA A 226 8.82 18.74 6.47
N MET A 227 8.86 18.84 5.12
CA MET A 227 10.05 18.67 4.30
C MET A 227 9.91 19.51 3.04
N ALA A 228 10.96 20.24 2.68
CA ALA A 228 11.08 20.89 1.39
C ALA A 228 11.86 19.97 0.42
N LEU A 229 11.44 19.93 -0.84
CA LEU A 229 12.06 19.13 -1.88
C LEU A 229 12.20 19.97 -3.15
N THR A 230 13.45 20.25 -3.54
CA THR A 230 13.77 21.02 -4.73
C THR A 230 14.23 20.06 -5.82
N TYR A 231 13.50 20.02 -6.93
CA TYR A 231 13.75 19.18 -8.10
C TYR A 231 14.40 19.99 -9.22
N PHE A 232 15.29 19.34 -9.95
CA PHE A 232 16.00 19.90 -11.09
C PHE A 232 15.76 19.06 -12.33
N GLU A 233 15.01 19.62 -13.28
CA GLU A 233 14.76 19.03 -14.60
C GLU A 233 15.89 19.48 -15.55
N LEU A 234 17.00 18.73 -15.54
CA LEU A 234 18.18 19.04 -16.36
C LEU A 234 17.99 18.50 -17.77
N HIS A 235 18.14 19.35 -18.77
CA HIS A 235 17.97 19.03 -20.19
C HIS A 235 19.25 19.17 -20.98
N VAL A 236 19.58 18.14 -21.77
CA VAL A 236 20.64 18.16 -22.79
C VAL A 236 20.20 17.37 -24.00
N ALA A 237 20.27 17.96 -25.21
CA ALA A 237 20.06 17.27 -26.49
C ALA A 237 18.80 16.39 -26.54
N GLY A 238 17.68 16.87 -26.01
CA GLY A 238 16.39 16.15 -25.99
C GLY A 238 16.27 15.04 -24.93
N LYS A 239 17.25 14.92 -24.05
CA LYS A 239 17.23 14.01 -22.89
C LYS A 239 17.06 14.78 -21.59
N VAL A 240 16.53 14.10 -20.58
CA VAL A 240 16.35 14.61 -19.22
C VAL A 240 17.16 13.73 -18.26
N ALA A 241 17.80 14.37 -17.27
CA ALA A 241 18.55 13.65 -16.25
C ALA A 241 17.61 13.01 -15.21
N PHE A 242 17.86 11.74 -14.90
CA PHE A 242 17.22 11.01 -13.81
C PHE A 242 18.25 10.37 -12.89
N VAL A 243 17.82 10.12 -11.67
CA VAL A 243 18.58 9.36 -10.66
C VAL A 243 17.73 8.22 -10.15
N LYS A 244 18.33 7.07 -9.87
CA LYS A 244 17.66 6.01 -9.12
C LYS A 244 17.85 6.29 -7.63
N ARG A 245 16.76 6.47 -6.90
CA ARG A 245 16.81 6.73 -5.45
C ARG A 245 17.42 5.52 -4.72
N PRO A 246 18.15 5.75 -3.63
CA PRO A 246 18.72 4.67 -2.83
C PRO A 246 17.62 3.75 -2.27
N ASP A 247 18.01 2.56 -1.82
CA ASP A 247 17.08 1.53 -1.33
C ASP A 247 16.46 1.84 0.05
N ASN A 248 16.68 3.03 0.58
CA ASN A 248 16.13 3.52 1.84
C ASN A 248 15.39 4.86 1.67
N GLY A 249 14.62 5.24 2.68
CA GLY A 249 13.87 6.49 2.68
C GLY A 249 12.57 6.46 1.88
N ILE A 250 12.01 7.66 1.61
CA ILE A 250 10.80 7.78 0.80
C ILE A 250 11.11 7.46 -0.68
N TRP A 251 10.19 6.74 -1.35
CA TRP A 251 10.29 6.38 -2.77
C TRP A 251 11.58 5.62 -3.14
N ALA A 252 12.12 4.85 -2.19
CA ALA A 252 13.32 4.05 -2.36
C ALA A 252 13.26 3.18 -3.63
N GLY A 253 14.36 3.14 -4.38
CA GLY A 253 14.50 2.36 -5.62
C GLY A 253 13.71 2.86 -6.82
N LEU A 254 12.94 3.96 -6.69
CA LEU A 254 12.25 4.61 -7.81
C LEU A 254 13.19 5.56 -8.57
N TYR A 255 12.85 5.82 -9.81
CA TYR A 255 13.48 6.88 -10.58
C TYR A 255 12.91 8.25 -10.18
N ASP A 256 13.77 9.23 -10.10
CA ASP A 256 13.44 10.59 -9.71
C ASP A 256 14.29 11.59 -10.50
N LEU A 257 13.85 12.85 -10.59
CA LEU A 257 14.73 13.92 -11.03
C LEU A 257 15.83 14.17 -9.98
N PRO A 258 17.02 14.66 -10.35
CA PRO A 258 17.97 15.21 -9.41
C PRO A 258 17.27 16.13 -8.44
N SER A 259 17.50 15.97 -7.12
CA SER A 259 16.75 16.73 -6.12
C SER A 259 17.52 16.90 -4.82
N CYS A 260 17.22 17.99 -4.10
CA CYS A 260 17.70 18.27 -2.76
C CYS A 260 16.55 18.23 -1.76
N SER A 261 16.76 17.55 -0.64
CA SER A 261 15.81 17.45 0.47
C SER A 261 16.33 18.26 1.66
N THR A 262 15.54 19.24 2.10
CA THR A 262 15.89 20.19 3.17
C THR A 262 14.74 20.35 4.15
N GLU A 263 14.98 20.94 5.32
CA GLU A 263 13.90 21.26 6.27
C GLU A 263 13.09 22.48 5.81
N GLN A 264 13.75 23.44 5.15
CA GLN A 264 13.16 24.65 4.59
C GLN A 264 13.44 24.73 3.10
N GLU A 265 12.75 25.62 2.41
CA GLU A 265 12.95 25.87 0.99
C GLU A 265 14.35 26.42 0.72
N MET A 266 14.99 25.91 -0.32
CA MET A 266 16.29 26.41 -0.75
C MET A 266 16.18 27.83 -1.28
N THR A 267 17.14 28.66 -0.94
CA THR A 267 17.37 29.98 -1.54
C THR A 267 17.96 29.84 -2.93
N ILE A 268 17.90 30.89 -3.73
CA ILE A 268 18.48 30.90 -5.10
C ILE A 268 20.01 30.67 -5.04
N ASP A 269 20.70 31.20 -4.03
CA ASP A 269 22.14 30.99 -3.86
C ASP A 269 22.48 29.54 -3.52
N GLU A 270 21.69 28.89 -2.67
CA GLU A 270 21.83 27.45 -2.37
C GLU A 270 21.58 26.59 -3.60
N ILE A 271 20.58 26.95 -4.42
CA ILE A 271 20.31 26.30 -5.70
C ILE A 271 21.50 26.45 -6.65
N ALA A 272 22.02 27.65 -6.82
CA ALA A 272 23.17 27.91 -7.68
C ALA A 272 24.41 27.13 -7.23
N ASN A 273 24.70 27.11 -5.92
CA ASN A 273 25.77 26.31 -5.34
C ASN A 273 25.60 24.81 -5.62
N GLN A 274 24.38 24.27 -5.50
CA GLN A 274 24.12 22.86 -5.77
C GLN A 274 24.33 22.50 -7.24
N LEU A 275 23.88 23.35 -8.16
CA LEU A 275 24.12 23.16 -9.61
C LEU A 275 25.62 23.19 -9.91
N CYS A 276 26.38 24.11 -9.30
CA CYS A 276 27.82 24.17 -9.40
C CYS A 276 28.50 22.87 -8.92
N VAL A 277 28.09 22.31 -7.77
CA VAL A 277 28.58 21.03 -7.25
C VAL A 277 28.36 19.88 -8.25
N TRP A 278 27.23 19.88 -8.97
CA TRP A 278 26.97 18.87 -10.01
C TRP A 278 27.66 19.18 -11.35
N GLY A 279 28.35 20.29 -11.47
CA GLY A 279 28.97 20.73 -12.73
C GLY A 279 27.93 21.17 -13.78
N VAL A 280 26.74 21.56 -13.33
CA VAL A 280 25.64 22.01 -14.19
C VAL A 280 25.83 23.51 -14.49
N GLN A 281 25.95 23.85 -15.79
CA GLN A 281 25.93 25.20 -16.30
C GLN A 281 24.73 25.36 -17.23
N GLY A 282 23.97 26.42 -17.05
CA GLY A 282 22.78 26.69 -17.85
C GLY A 282 21.84 27.70 -17.19
N GLU A 283 20.80 28.08 -17.92
CA GLU A 283 19.78 29.02 -17.45
C GLU A 283 18.76 28.29 -16.57
N LEU A 284 18.52 28.83 -15.36
CA LEU A 284 17.57 28.29 -14.36
C LEU A 284 16.19 28.93 -14.56
N GLU A 285 15.18 28.10 -14.80
CA GLU A 285 13.77 28.49 -14.92
C GLU A 285 12.95 27.85 -13.82
N PHE A 286 12.21 28.64 -13.02
CA PHE A 286 11.20 28.10 -12.12
C PHE A 286 9.99 27.60 -12.91
N CYS A 287 9.58 26.33 -12.71
CA CYS A 287 8.51 25.71 -13.48
C CYS A 287 7.23 25.48 -12.69
N TYR A 288 7.35 24.99 -11.45
CA TYR A 288 6.17 24.52 -10.75
C TYR A 288 6.42 24.36 -9.25
N GLU A 289 5.35 24.57 -8.47
CA GLU A 289 5.33 24.30 -7.04
C GLU A 289 4.08 23.52 -6.67
N THR A 290 4.19 22.57 -5.74
CA THR A 290 3.06 21.79 -5.26
C THR A 290 3.30 21.26 -3.86
N ARG A 291 2.19 20.88 -3.21
CA ARG A 291 2.22 20.18 -1.91
C ARG A 291 1.85 18.72 -2.12
N HIS A 292 2.61 17.83 -1.48
CA HIS A 292 2.36 16.40 -1.50
C HIS A 292 2.29 15.85 -0.08
N LEU A 293 1.26 15.07 0.21
CA LEU A 293 1.03 14.52 1.54
C LEU A 293 1.36 13.03 1.56
N LEU A 294 2.25 12.64 2.46
CA LEU A 294 2.47 11.26 2.87
C LEU A 294 1.88 11.07 4.27
N SER A 295 1.69 9.81 4.69
CA SER A 295 1.13 9.48 6.01
C SER A 295 1.88 10.13 7.18
N HIS A 296 3.17 10.38 7.03
CA HIS A 296 4.07 10.92 8.06
C HIS A 296 4.84 12.18 7.64
N ARG A 297 4.62 12.71 6.42
CA ARG A 297 5.32 13.91 5.90
C ARG A 297 4.40 14.81 5.09
N LYS A 298 4.62 16.12 5.24
CA LYS A 298 4.09 17.15 4.35
C LYS A 298 5.24 17.66 3.51
N ILE A 299 5.21 17.43 2.21
CA ILE A 299 6.26 17.80 1.27
C ILE A 299 5.83 19.06 0.53
N GLN A 300 6.66 20.11 0.59
CA GLN A 300 6.61 21.25 -0.30
C GLN A 300 7.62 21.01 -1.43
N ALA A 301 7.15 20.79 -2.65
CA ALA A 301 7.99 20.44 -3.79
C ALA A 301 8.06 21.62 -4.78
N ARG A 302 9.28 22.02 -5.14
CA ARG A 302 9.56 23.01 -6.19
C ARG A 302 10.34 22.37 -7.31
N PHE A 303 10.00 22.72 -8.55
CA PHE A 303 10.60 22.19 -9.76
C PHE A 303 11.22 23.33 -10.56
N TYR A 304 12.49 23.15 -10.90
CA TYR A 304 13.27 24.07 -11.72
C TYR A 304 13.77 23.33 -12.96
N LYS A 305 13.71 23.97 -14.11
CA LYS A 305 14.30 23.48 -15.36
C LYS A 305 15.65 24.15 -15.58
N VAL A 306 16.60 23.37 -16.06
CA VAL A 306 17.90 23.88 -16.50
C VAL A 306 18.22 23.34 -17.87
N LEU A 307 18.44 24.26 -18.84
CA LEU A 307 18.95 23.93 -20.16
C LEU A 307 20.48 23.88 -20.06
N CYS A 308 21.04 22.66 -19.99
CA CYS A 308 22.48 22.49 -19.82
C CYS A 308 23.19 22.55 -21.18
N GLU A 309 24.36 23.19 -21.24
CA GLU A 309 25.20 23.28 -22.46
C GLU A 309 25.82 21.90 -22.79
N HIS A 310 26.15 21.10 -21.78
CA HIS A 310 26.73 19.80 -21.94
C HIS A 310 26.24 18.87 -20.78
N MET A 311 26.38 17.54 -20.95
CA MET A 311 26.04 16.58 -19.90
C MET A 311 27.00 16.73 -18.73
N PRO A 312 26.56 17.22 -17.56
CA PRO A 312 27.39 17.21 -16.37
C PRO A 312 27.48 15.78 -15.86
N SER A 313 28.44 15.49 -15.06
CA SER A 313 28.77 14.29 -14.30
C SER A 313 28.09 12.96 -14.69
N ASN A 314 28.81 11.83 -14.56
CA ASN A 314 28.33 10.45 -14.86
C ASN A 314 27.31 9.92 -13.84
N GLU A 315 26.87 10.72 -12.87
CA GLU A 315 25.92 10.28 -11.83
C GLU A 315 24.46 10.26 -12.30
N PHE A 316 24.17 10.92 -13.43
CA PHE A 316 22.81 11.02 -13.97
C PHE A 316 22.58 10.03 -15.12
N GLN A 317 21.41 9.41 -15.13
CA GLN A 317 20.92 8.65 -16.27
C GLN A 317 20.15 9.59 -17.20
N TRP A 318 20.65 9.74 -18.42
CA TRP A 318 20.05 10.62 -19.43
C TRP A 318 19.04 9.86 -20.28
N ILE A 319 17.77 10.18 -20.09
CA ILE A 319 16.61 9.41 -20.57
C ILE A 319 15.80 10.28 -21.51
N THR A 320 15.31 9.72 -22.62
CA THR A 320 14.35 10.37 -23.49
C THR A 320 12.94 10.36 -22.90
N LEU A 321 12.08 11.27 -23.31
CA LEU A 321 10.68 11.32 -22.86
C LEU A 321 9.89 10.03 -23.17
N ASN A 322 10.26 9.30 -24.23
CA ASN A 322 9.62 8.03 -24.58
C ASN A 322 9.97 6.91 -23.59
N GLU A 323 11.21 6.88 -23.10
CA GLU A 323 11.70 5.89 -22.13
C GLU A 323 11.10 6.12 -20.73
N LEU A 324 10.62 7.34 -20.41
CA LEU A 324 10.00 7.65 -19.12
C LEU A 324 8.79 6.78 -18.78
N LYS A 325 8.06 6.29 -19.78
CA LYS A 325 6.88 5.44 -19.59
C LYS A 325 7.19 4.10 -18.96
N LEU A 326 8.46 3.66 -19.04
CA LEU A 326 8.94 2.37 -18.53
C LEU A 326 9.49 2.46 -17.10
N LEU A 327 9.59 3.67 -16.54
CA LEU A 327 10.21 3.89 -15.24
C LEU A 327 9.19 3.96 -14.12
N GLY A 328 9.44 3.21 -13.05
CA GLY A 328 8.73 3.38 -11.79
C GLY A 328 9.13 4.69 -11.10
N MET A 329 8.18 5.61 -10.91
CA MET A 329 8.40 6.91 -10.27
C MET A 329 7.32 7.24 -9.25
N SER A 330 7.60 8.23 -8.38
CA SER A 330 6.63 8.69 -7.40
C SER A 330 5.41 9.35 -8.07
N THR A 331 4.23 9.26 -7.42
CA THR A 331 3.02 9.97 -7.90
C THR A 331 3.26 11.47 -7.98
N LEU A 332 4.08 12.04 -7.09
CA LEU A 332 4.45 13.46 -7.14
C LEU A 332 5.14 13.82 -8.47
N LEU A 333 6.18 13.07 -8.82
CA LEU A 333 6.94 13.29 -10.06
C LEU A 333 6.08 12.98 -11.29
N LYS A 334 5.32 11.88 -11.28
CA LYS A 334 4.41 11.53 -12.37
C LYS A 334 3.45 12.67 -12.69
N ASN A 335 2.76 13.21 -11.68
CA ASN A 335 1.80 14.29 -11.85
C ASN A 335 2.47 15.58 -12.42
N TYR A 336 3.72 15.85 -11.99
CA TYR A 336 4.50 16.96 -12.56
C TYR A 336 4.77 16.76 -14.05
N LEU A 337 5.31 15.60 -14.43
CA LEU A 337 5.68 15.28 -15.81
C LEU A 337 4.44 15.24 -16.73
N GLU A 338 3.33 14.67 -16.28
CA GLU A 338 2.06 14.67 -17.01
C GLU A 338 1.58 16.10 -17.27
N LYS A 339 1.59 16.94 -16.24
CA LYS A 339 1.20 18.35 -16.39
C LYS A 339 2.12 19.10 -17.34
N ARG A 340 3.43 18.80 -17.34
CA ARG A 340 4.44 19.47 -18.12
C ARG A 340 4.42 19.07 -19.61
N TYR A 341 4.20 17.77 -19.88
CA TYR A 341 4.39 17.19 -21.21
C TYR A 341 3.10 16.72 -21.90
N THR A 342 1.96 16.58 -21.19
CA THR A 342 0.69 16.18 -21.79
C THR A 342 -0.30 17.33 -21.93
N SER A 343 -0.09 18.46 -21.25
CA SER A 343 -0.96 19.67 -21.37
C SER A 343 -0.67 20.52 -22.60
N GLY A 344 0.13 20.05 -23.55
CA GLY A 344 0.56 20.75 -24.77
C GLY A 344 0.30 19.97 -26.06
N ALA A 345 -0.61 18.98 -26.05
CA ALA A 345 -1.05 18.29 -27.25
C ALA A 345 -2.53 18.61 -27.56
#